data_034b040a2149a51166ccfb1715eb6b8d
#
_entry.id   034b040a2149a51166ccfb1715eb6b8d
#
_cell.length_a   1.000
_cell.length_b   1.000
_cell.length_c   1.000
_cell.angle_alpha   90.00
_cell.angle_beta   90.00
_cell.angle_gamma   90.00
#
_symmetry.space_group_name_H-M   'P 1'
#
loop_
_entity.id
_entity.type
_entity.pdbx_description
1 polymer ?
#
loop_
_entity_poly.entity_id
_entity_poly.type
_entity_poly.pdbx_seq_one_letter_code
_entity_poly.pdbx_strand_id
1 'polypeptide(L)'
;KEVVVTKEVVKEIPKEVVVTKEVVKEVPKEIVVTKEVVKEVPVTTTEVVVADLDPGELVIYSGRKESLVGAIIEEFENLTGVDVQVKYGKTFPVATMILEEGDNSPADIYYAQDPGGVGFLAAEGRLVTLPEDITGAVADWAKPADGSWVGISGRARVLVHTATLTDLPSSCEDLTDAKWKGKLGWAPTNSSFQTMITGMRTMWGEDKTRQWLSDMMANDVTVYPKNTPQVAAAAAEEISIGLVNHYYLHRFISESGDSFNARNLFLSDGGPCSLVMVSGAGIVDTGKNRANAEKFLRFMTSKVAQQYFTGQIYEYPVLAGDHGVKTHMLLPSLEDLNKPDLSMEDLSDLTGTQVIFRDLGMLD
;
A
#
# COMPACT_ATOMS: atom_id res chain seq x y z
N LYS A 1 5.27 22.98 -13.58
CA LYS A 1 6.13 23.76 -14.52
C LYS A 1 7.43 24.04 -13.79
N GLU A 2 8.45 23.29 -14.10
CA GLU A 2 9.81 23.63 -13.65
C GLU A 2 10.17 25.02 -14.19
N VAL A 3 10.42 25.94 -13.29
CA VAL A 3 10.97 27.26 -13.65
C VAL A 3 12.48 27.14 -13.58
N VAL A 4 13.12 26.87 -14.70
CA VAL A 4 14.57 26.93 -14.80
C VAL A 4 14.95 28.41 -14.91
N VAL A 5 15.53 28.94 -13.83
CA VAL A 5 16.13 30.29 -13.84
C VAL A 5 17.62 30.13 -14.18
N THR A 6 17.99 30.39 -15.43
CA THR A 6 19.38 30.46 -15.87
C THR A 6 19.97 31.81 -15.51
N LYS A 7 20.96 31.83 -14.63
CA LYS A 7 21.80 33.01 -14.39
C LYS A 7 23.17 32.75 -15.02
N GLU A 8 23.49 33.53 -16.06
CA GLU A 8 24.83 33.51 -16.65
C GLU A 8 25.81 34.17 -15.68
N VAL A 9 26.78 33.43 -15.18
CA VAL A 9 27.92 33.96 -14.45
C VAL A 9 29.15 33.68 -15.27
N VAL A 10 29.66 34.72 -15.94
CA VAL A 10 30.96 34.67 -16.65
C VAL A 10 32.06 34.81 -15.61
N LYS A 11 32.77 33.71 -15.28
CA LYS A 11 34.04 33.75 -14.57
C LYS A 11 35.18 33.60 -15.55
N GLU A 12 35.94 34.64 -15.75
CA GLU A 12 37.23 34.55 -16.43
C GLU A 12 38.22 33.76 -15.55
N ILE A 13 38.71 32.65 -16.03
CA ILE A 13 39.80 31.91 -15.42
C ILE A 13 41.04 32.08 -16.31
N PRO A 14 42.07 32.83 -15.88
CA PRO A 14 43.32 32.91 -16.62
C PRO A 14 44.19 31.72 -16.22
N LYS A 15 44.30 30.71 -17.02
CA LYS A 15 45.44 29.78 -17.00
C LYS A 15 45.59 29.08 -18.35
N GLU A 16 46.70 29.43 -19.03
CA GLU A 16 47.24 28.65 -20.14
C GLU A 16 47.62 27.24 -19.67
N VAL A 17 47.08 26.23 -20.32
CA VAL A 17 47.61 24.87 -20.23
C VAL A 17 48.19 24.54 -21.60
N VAL A 18 49.50 24.63 -21.71
CA VAL A 18 50.24 24.18 -22.88
C VAL A 18 50.50 22.68 -22.76
N VAL A 19 49.80 21.88 -23.53
CA VAL A 19 50.12 20.46 -23.67
C VAL A 19 50.98 20.27 -24.93
N THR A 20 52.26 20.16 -24.79
CA THR A 20 53.19 19.72 -25.86
C THR A 20 53.20 18.23 -25.93
N LYS A 21 52.71 17.66 -27.03
CA LYS A 21 52.89 16.27 -27.37
C LYS A 21 53.93 16.18 -28.49
N GLU A 22 55.17 15.82 -28.14
CA GLU A 22 56.21 15.51 -29.13
C GLU A 22 55.94 14.12 -29.73
N VAL A 23 55.68 14.08 -31.03
CA VAL A 23 55.70 12.85 -31.81
C VAL A 23 56.92 12.89 -32.70
N VAL A 24 57.99 12.19 -32.29
CA VAL A 24 59.19 12.00 -33.12
C VAL A 24 58.92 10.88 -34.11
N LYS A 25 58.78 11.20 -35.41
CA LYS A 25 58.90 10.23 -36.51
C LYS A 25 60.25 10.50 -37.16
N GLU A 26 61.17 9.56 -37.03
CA GLU A 26 62.42 9.56 -37.81
C GLU A 26 62.13 9.28 -39.30
N VAL A 27 62.40 10.25 -40.15
CA VAL A 27 62.56 10.08 -41.58
C VAL A 27 63.94 10.72 -41.96
N PRO A 28 64.81 10.01 -42.70
CA PRO A 28 66.16 10.56 -42.92
C PRO A 28 66.10 11.70 -43.94
N LYS A 29 66.44 12.87 -43.46
CA LYS A 29 66.94 14.07 -44.12
C LYS A 29 66.15 15.39 -44.01
N GLU A 30 65.04 15.48 -43.32
CA GLU A 30 64.52 16.82 -42.95
C GLU A 30 63.60 16.75 -41.74
N ILE A 31 63.89 17.60 -40.72
CA ILE A 31 62.96 17.74 -39.57
C ILE A 31 62.03 18.86 -39.92
N VAL A 32 60.77 18.51 -40.23
CA VAL A 32 59.69 19.53 -40.37
C VAL A 32 58.96 19.61 -39.05
N VAL A 33 59.15 20.71 -38.32
CA VAL A 33 58.37 21.00 -37.11
C VAL A 33 57.08 21.72 -37.52
N THR A 34 56.00 21.02 -37.57
CA THR A 34 54.67 21.63 -37.73
C THR A 34 54.18 22.07 -36.36
N LYS A 35 54.03 23.37 -36.19
CA LYS A 35 53.42 23.99 -35.02
C LYS A 35 51.90 24.06 -35.27
N GLU A 36 51.14 23.19 -34.68
CA GLU A 36 49.69 23.27 -34.71
C GLU A 36 49.26 24.32 -33.67
N VAL A 37 48.66 25.43 -34.14
CA VAL A 37 48.06 26.41 -33.27
C VAL A 37 46.61 26.00 -33.09
N VAL A 38 46.32 25.41 -31.92
CA VAL A 38 44.92 25.14 -31.54
C VAL A 38 44.33 26.50 -31.09
N LYS A 39 43.36 26.98 -31.88
CA LYS A 39 42.57 28.15 -31.48
C LYS A 39 41.68 27.73 -30.32
N GLU A 40 41.79 28.47 -29.21
CA GLU A 40 40.90 28.31 -28.06
C GLU A 40 39.44 28.50 -28.47
N VAL A 41 38.62 27.49 -28.22
CA VAL A 41 37.17 27.62 -28.27
C VAL A 41 36.73 27.96 -26.85
N PRO A 42 36.05 29.07 -26.60
CA PRO A 42 35.56 29.38 -25.26
C PRO A 42 34.54 28.29 -24.85
N VAL A 43 34.88 27.53 -23.82
CA VAL A 43 33.95 26.60 -23.20
C VAL A 43 33.07 27.40 -22.24
N THR A 44 31.85 27.63 -22.68
CA THR A 44 30.82 28.20 -21.80
C THR A 44 30.33 27.09 -20.89
N THR A 45 30.78 27.06 -19.65
CA THR A 45 30.21 26.19 -18.63
C THR A 45 28.96 26.89 -18.08
N THR A 46 27.80 26.34 -18.37
CA THR A 46 26.56 26.78 -17.75
C THR A 46 26.48 26.07 -16.39
N GLU A 47 26.70 26.83 -15.33
CA GLU A 47 26.44 26.33 -13.98
C GLU A 47 24.91 26.37 -13.77
N VAL A 48 24.28 25.21 -13.71
CA VAL A 48 22.87 25.12 -13.34
C VAL A 48 22.81 25.34 -11.84
N VAL A 49 22.51 26.55 -11.42
CA VAL A 49 22.13 26.83 -10.04
C VAL A 49 20.71 26.26 -9.87
N VAL A 50 20.61 25.07 -9.32
CA VAL A 50 19.32 24.58 -8.82
C VAL A 50 18.96 25.51 -7.67
N ALA A 51 17.95 26.36 -7.85
CA ALA A 51 17.40 27.11 -6.74
C ALA A 51 16.96 26.07 -5.70
N ASP A 52 17.40 26.27 -4.48
CA ASP A 52 16.95 25.48 -3.32
C ASP A 52 15.50 25.91 -3.06
N LEU A 53 14.59 25.32 -3.86
CA LEU A 53 13.16 25.56 -3.73
C LEU A 53 12.75 24.76 -2.49
N ASP A 54 12.10 25.42 -1.55
CA ASP A 54 11.45 24.78 -0.43
C ASP A 54 10.62 23.57 -0.99
N PRO A 55 10.96 22.34 -0.64
CA PRO A 55 10.26 21.16 -1.15
C PRO A 55 8.80 21.11 -0.67
N GLY A 56 8.44 21.96 0.31
CA GLY A 56 7.12 22.07 0.88
C GLY A 56 6.77 20.94 1.83
N GLU A 57 5.50 20.85 2.20
CA GLU A 57 4.96 19.90 3.17
C GLU A 57 3.95 18.93 2.53
N LEU A 58 3.62 17.88 3.29
CA LEU A 58 2.56 16.93 2.95
C LEU A 58 1.91 16.41 4.24
N VAL A 59 0.59 16.51 4.35
CA VAL A 59 -0.17 16.01 5.49
C VAL A 59 -0.91 14.73 5.11
N ILE A 60 -0.57 13.63 5.77
CA ILE A 60 -1.17 12.31 5.53
C ILE A 60 -2.03 11.90 6.72
N TYR A 61 -3.31 11.63 6.47
CA TYR A 61 -4.19 10.98 7.44
C TYR A 61 -4.22 9.48 7.14
N SER A 62 -3.61 8.69 8.03
CA SER A 62 -3.35 7.27 7.79
C SER A 62 -4.15 6.35 8.69
N GLY A 63 -4.97 5.49 8.06
CA GLY A 63 -5.58 4.31 8.68
C GLY A 63 -4.63 3.11 8.74
N ARG A 64 -3.46 3.20 8.10
CA ARG A 64 -2.38 2.20 8.18
C ARG A 64 -1.53 2.46 9.42
N LYS A 65 -1.02 1.38 10.03
CA LYS A 65 -0.14 1.51 11.20
C LYS A 65 1.23 2.02 10.79
N GLU A 66 1.81 2.90 11.59
CA GLU A 66 3.18 3.39 11.43
C GLU A 66 4.19 2.27 11.22
N SER A 67 4.10 1.19 12.02
CA SER A 67 4.99 0.02 11.89
C SER A 67 4.91 -0.72 10.54
N LEU A 68 3.98 -0.36 9.65
CA LEU A 68 3.83 -0.93 8.31
C LEU A 68 4.26 0.04 7.21
N VAL A 69 4.11 1.34 7.44
CA VAL A 69 4.28 2.34 6.37
C VAL A 69 5.23 3.47 6.76
N GLY A 70 5.63 3.59 8.04
CA GLY A 70 6.50 4.69 8.49
C GLY A 70 7.82 4.73 7.73
N ALA A 71 8.50 3.59 7.59
CA ALA A 71 9.79 3.54 6.91
C ALA A 71 9.74 3.90 5.42
N ILE A 72 8.67 3.55 4.71
CA ILE A 72 8.52 3.93 3.28
C ILE A 72 8.13 5.40 3.13
N ILE A 73 7.40 5.97 4.10
CA ILE A 73 7.10 7.40 4.13
C ILE A 73 8.37 8.21 4.42
N GLU A 74 9.18 7.78 5.39
CA GLU A 74 10.49 8.37 5.67
C GLU A 74 11.43 8.32 4.46
N GLU A 75 11.40 7.23 3.70
CA GLU A 75 12.17 7.13 2.44
C GLU A 75 11.69 8.16 1.39
N PHE A 76 10.37 8.41 1.31
CA PHE A 76 9.84 9.47 0.47
C PHE A 76 10.35 10.85 0.89
N GLU A 77 10.36 11.17 2.20
CA GLU A 77 10.93 12.40 2.74
C GLU A 77 12.41 12.54 2.36
N ASN A 78 13.20 11.49 2.61
CA ASN A 78 14.64 11.47 2.35
C ASN A 78 14.96 11.70 0.86
N LEU A 79 14.16 11.14 -0.04
CA LEU A 79 14.35 11.25 -1.49
C LEU A 79 13.89 12.60 -2.06
N THR A 80 12.90 13.22 -1.44
CA THR A 80 12.24 14.41 -2.01
C THR A 80 12.49 15.70 -1.24
N GLY A 81 12.91 15.59 0.02
CA GLY A 81 13.04 16.73 0.95
C GLY A 81 11.69 17.26 1.46
N VAL A 82 10.55 16.70 1.03
CA VAL A 82 9.21 17.14 1.48
C VAL A 82 9.05 16.82 2.96
N ASP A 83 8.61 17.80 3.76
CA ASP A 83 8.27 17.62 5.19
C ASP A 83 6.93 16.88 5.29
N VAL A 84 6.94 15.62 5.77
CA VAL A 84 5.73 14.77 5.83
C VAL A 84 5.20 14.66 7.24
N GLN A 85 4.00 15.16 7.46
CA GLN A 85 3.28 15.04 8.73
C GLN A 85 2.24 13.94 8.63
N VAL A 86 2.33 12.91 9.50
CA VAL A 86 1.41 11.77 9.46
C VAL A 86 0.56 11.70 10.72
N LYS A 87 -0.75 11.70 10.55
CA LYS A 87 -1.71 11.43 11.62
C LYS A 87 -2.17 9.98 11.52
N TYR A 88 -1.67 9.14 12.41
CA TYR A 88 -2.04 7.73 12.47
C TYR A 88 -3.32 7.50 13.28
N GLY A 89 -4.19 6.62 12.78
CA GLY A 89 -5.43 6.26 13.48
C GLY A 89 -6.04 4.94 12.98
N LYS A 90 -7.28 4.70 13.34
CA LYS A 90 -8.09 3.64 12.70
C LYS A 90 -8.71 4.21 11.44
N THR A 91 -8.86 3.38 10.39
CA THR A 91 -9.37 3.78 9.06
C THR A 91 -10.61 4.65 9.13
N PHE A 92 -11.69 4.21 9.79
CA PHE A 92 -12.95 4.97 9.85
C PHE A 92 -12.89 6.23 10.72
N PRO A 93 -12.38 6.19 11.96
CA PRO A 93 -12.21 7.39 12.76
C PRO A 93 -11.42 8.48 12.04
N VAL A 94 -10.43 8.11 11.26
CA VAL A 94 -9.64 9.08 10.47
C VAL A 94 -10.45 9.63 9.29
N ALA A 95 -11.23 8.80 8.59
CA ALA A 95 -12.13 9.26 7.53
C ALA A 95 -13.22 10.17 8.08
N THR A 96 -13.86 9.78 9.20
CA THR A 96 -14.88 10.62 9.88
C THR A 96 -14.30 11.96 10.29
N MET A 97 -13.07 12.00 10.79
CA MET A 97 -12.39 13.25 11.14
C MET A 97 -12.26 14.19 9.95
N ILE A 98 -11.88 13.69 8.76
CA ILE A 98 -11.83 14.50 7.53
C ILE A 98 -13.21 15.07 7.19
N LEU A 99 -14.29 14.29 7.37
CA LEU A 99 -15.66 14.76 7.16
C LEU A 99 -16.07 15.83 8.18
N GLU A 100 -15.74 15.64 9.46
CA GLU A 100 -16.05 16.60 10.53
C GLU A 100 -15.26 17.90 10.40
N GLU A 101 -13.99 17.82 9.97
CA GLU A 101 -13.15 18.99 9.68
C GLU A 101 -13.67 19.77 8.45
N GLY A 102 -14.40 19.11 7.55
CA GLY A 102 -15.01 19.72 6.38
C GLY A 102 -13.98 20.47 5.52
N ASP A 103 -14.28 21.70 5.12
CA ASP A 103 -13.39 22.53 4.29
C ASP A 103 -12.13 23.00 5.03
N ASN A 104 -12.03 22.75 6.33
CA ASN A 104 -10.87 23.08 7.13
C ASN A 104 -9.93 21.88 7.35
N SER A 105 -10.20 20.73 6.75
CA SER A 105 -9.31 19.57 6.91
C SER A 105 -7.91 19.90 6.35
N PRO A 106 -6.85 19.67 7.16
CA PRO A 106 -5.49 19.88 6.71
C PRO A 106 -4.95 18.70 5.89
N ALA A 107 -5.70 17.61 5.78
CA ALA A 107 -5.23 16.40 5.13
C ALA A 107 -5.08 16.61 3.61
N ASP A 108 -3.91 16.29 3.08
CA ASP A 108 -3.65 16.21 1.64
C ASP A 108 -3.94 14.81 1.10
N ILE A 109 -3.55 13.77 1.89
CA ILE A 109 -3.74 12.36 1.56
C ILE A 109 -4.57 11.69 2.65
N TYR A 110 -5.57 10.92 2.22
CA TYR A 110 -6.16 9.88 3.03
C TYR A 110 -5.62 8.52 2.61
N TYR A 111 -4.95 7.80 3.54
CA TYR A 111 -4.38 6.48 3.32
C TYR A 111 -5.10 5.44 4.15
N ALA A 112 -6.06 4.75 3.55
CA ALA A 112 -6.90 3.74 4.19
C ALA A 112 -6.24 2.36 4.25
N GLN A 113 -6.62 1.56 5.25
CA GLN A 113 -6.17 0.18 5.35
C GLN A 113 -6.86 -0.74 4.32
N ASP A 114 -8.02 -0.39 3.82
CA ASP A 114 -8.84 -1.24 2.93
C ASP A 114 -9.76 -0.40 2.02
N PRO A 115 -10.33 -1.03 0.97
CA PRO A 115 -11.20 -0.32 0.01
C PRO A 115 -12.44 0.28 0.64
N GLY A 116 -13.01 -0.37 1.68
CA GLY A 116 -14.19 0.14 2.38
C GLY A 116 -13.94 1.52 2.97
N GLY A 117 -12.75 1.75 3.53
CA GLY A 117 -12.40 3.04 4.11
C GLY A 117 -12.19 4.14 3.09
N VAL A 118 -11.41 3.88 2.04
CA VAL A 118 -11.15 4.90 1.01
C VAL A 118 -12.38 5.14 0.15
N GLY A 119 -13.15 4.08 -0.16
CA GLY A 119 -14.41 4.17 -0.90
C GLY A 119 -15.48 4.94 -0.14
N PHE A 120 -15.54 4.80 1.21
CA PHE A 120 -16.44 5.60 2.04
C PHE A 120 -16.18 7.11 1.86
N LEU A 121 -14.92 7.54 1.92
CA LEU A 121 -14.59 8.96 1.76
C LEU A 121 -14.79 9.43 0.31
N ALA A 122 -14.57 8.55 -0.68
CA ALA A 122 -14.87 8.83 -2.08
C ALA A 122 -16.36 9.01 -2.33
N ALA A 123 -17.23 8.17 -1.74
CA ALA A 123 -18.68 8.28 -1.84
C ALA A 123 -19.23 9.58 -1.25
N GLU A 124 -18.56 10.12 -0.22
CA GLU A 124 -18.87 11.45 0.35
C GLU A 124 -18.33 12.62 -0.50
N GLY A 125 -17.71 12.33 -1.67
CA GLY A 125 -17.20 13.35 -2.58
C GLY A 125 -15.94 14.08 -2.08
N ARG A 126 -15.24 13.53 -1.10
CA ARG A 126 -14.08 14.16 -0.46
C ARG A 126 -12.73 13.77 -1.06
N LEU A 127 -12.74 12.98 -2.13
CA LEU A 127 -11.54 12.64 -2.89
C LEU A 127 -11.63 13.20 -4.31
N VAL A 128 -10.50 13.68 -4.82
CA VAL A 128 -10.43 14.19 -6.18
C VAL A 128 -10.05 13.09 -7.16
N THR A 129 -10.49 13.20 -8.41
CA THR A 129 -10.02 12.31 -9.48
C THR A 129 -8.52 12.48 -9.68
N LEU A 130 -7.80 11.36 -9.67
CA LEU A 130 -6.35 11.31 -9.80
C LEU A 130 -5.91 11.42 -11.28
N PRO A 131 -4.70 11.94 -11.55
CA PRO A 131 -4.10 11.89 -12.87
C PRO A 131 -3.98 10.47 -13.43
N GLU A 132 -4.12 10.33 -14.75
CA GLU A 132 -4.08 9.05 -15.47
C GLU A 132 -2.75 8.30 -15.28
N ASP A 133 -1.64 9.01 -15.16
CA ASP A 133 -0.33 8.39 -14.92
C ASP A 133 -0.23 7.73 -13.54
N ILE A 134 -1.01 8.18 -12.55
CA ILE A 134 -1.13 7.54 -11.23
C ILE A 134 -2.07 6.33 -11.30
N THR A 135 -3.27 6.51 -11.85
CA THR A 135 -4.27 5.44 -11.95
C THR A 135 -3.84 4.34 -12.92
N GLY A 136 -3.13 4.69 -14.00
CA GLY A 136 -2.58 3.75 -14.97
C GLY A 136 -1.36 2.96 -14.47
N ALA A 137 -0.72 3.39 -13.39
CA ALA A 137 0.40 2.67 -12.79
C ALA A 137 -0.02 1.39 -12.05
N VAL A 138 -1.30 1.28 -11.68
CA VAL A 138 -1.83 0.13 -10.94
C VAL A 138 -2.76 -0.73 -11.81
N ALA A 139 -2.81 -2.00 -11.50
CA ALA A 139 -3.68 -2.97 -12.17
C ALA A 139 -5.17 -2.64 -11.95
N ASP A 140 -6.03 -3.02 -12.89
CA ASP A 140 -7.46 -2.65 -12.85
C ASP A 140 -8.18 -3.18 -11.61
N TRP A 141 -7.80 -4.36 -11.11
CA TRP A 141 -8.35 -4.90 -9.87
C TRP A 141 -8.00 -4.10 -8.61
N ALA A 142 -7.04 -3.16 -8.69
CA ALA A 142 -6.49 -2.42 -7.54
C ALA A 142 -6.92 -0.95 -7.51
N LYS A 143 -7.92 -0.56 -8.27
CA LYS A 143 -8.42 0.83 -8.32
C LYS A 143 -9.93 0.86 -8.58
N PRO A 144 -10.64 1.94 -8.22
CA PRO A 144 -12.00 2.17 -8.65
C PRO A 144 -12.05 2.66 -10.10
N ALA A 145 -13.20 2.46 -10.75
CA ALA A 145 -13.42 2.89 -12.13
C ALA A 145 -13.40 4.42 -12.30
N ASP A 146 -13.81 5.17 -11.27
CA ASP A 146 -13.87 6.63 -11.27
C ASP A 146 -12.51 7.33 -11.07
N GLY A 147 -11.47 6.56 -10.74
CA GLY A 147 -10.11 7.06 -10.53
C GLY A 147 -9.96 7.97 -9.30
N SER A 148 -10.87 7.93 -8.34
CA SER A 148 -10.83 8.76 -7.13
C SER A 148 -9.72 8.37 -6.14
N TRP A 149 -9.20 7.15 -6.24
CA TRP A 149 -8.10 6.64 -5.43
C TRP A 149 -7.35 5.50 -6.14
N VAL A 150 -6.22 5.07 -5.59
CA VAL A 150 -5.46 3.92 -6.08
C VAL A 150 -5.10 2.97 -4.93
N GLY A 151 -5.01 1.68 -5.25
CA GLY A 151 -4.41 0.69 -4.39
C GLY A 151 -2.91 0.91 -4.24
N ILE A 152 -2.43 0.73 -3.02
CA ILE A 152 -1.01 0.86 -2.69
C ILE A 152 -0.35 -0.51 -2.49
N SER A 153 -1.06 -1.45 -1.88
CA SER A 153 -0.55 -2.82 -1.68
C SER A 153 -1.70 -3.80 -1.50
N GLY A 154 -1.53 -5.01 -2.02
CA GLY A 154 -2.53 -6.07 -1.98
C GLY A 154 -2.41 -6.97 -0.76
N ARG A 155 -3.55 -7.46 -0.26
CA ARG A 155 -3.58 -8.42 0.84
C ARG A 155 -4.74 -9.38 0.74
N ALA A 156 -4.44 -10.65 1.03
CA ALA A 156 -5.44 -11.72 1.04
C ALA A 156 -6.03 -11.90 2.45
N ARG A 157 -7.31 -12.16 2.53
CA ARG A 157 -7.95 -12.75 3.71
C ARG A 157 -7.54 -14.22 3.78
N VAL A 158 -7.25 -14.67 4.98
CA VAL A 158 -6.86 -16.05 5.26
C VAL A 158 -7.48 -16.51 6.58
N LEU A 159 -7.48 -17.81 6.76
CA LEU A 159 -7.71 -18.43 8.04
C LEU A 159 -6.34 -18.75 8.66
N VAL A 160 -5.94 -18.00 9.71
CA VAL A 160 -4.78 -18.44 10.50
C VAL A 160 -5.20 -19.58 11.42
N HIS A 161 -4.41 -20.63 11.44
CA HIS A 161 -4.74 -21.80 12.27
C HIS A 161 -3.52 -22.29 13.05
N THR A 162 -3.75 -23.00 14.15
CA THR A 162 -2.67 -23.68 14.84
C THR A 162 -2.01 -24.71 13.93
N ALA A 163 -0.66 -24.78 13.94
CA ALA A 163 0.09 -25.61 13.00
C ALA A 163 -0.21 -27.12 13.11
N THR A 164 -0.72 -27.58 14.25
CA THR A 164 -1.08 -28.98 14.52
C THR A 164 -2.47 -29.36 13.98
N LEU A 165 -3.28 -28.40 13.53
CA LEU A 165 -4.62 -28.66 13.00
C LEU A 165 -4.55 -29.32 11.63
N THR A 166 -5.18 -30.50 11.48
CA THR A 166 -5.18 -31.28 10.23
C THR A 166 -6.53 -31.30 9.52
N ASP A 167 -7.64 -31.15 10.25
CA ASP A 167 -8.98 -31.08 9.70
C ASP A 167 -9.31 -29.60 9.42
N LEU A 168 -8.90 -29.12 8.25
CA LEU A 168 -9.04 -27.73 7.86
C LEU A 168 -10.37 -27.50 7.14
N PRO A 169 -11.00 -26.29 7.32
CA PRO A 169 -12.17 -25.91 6.54
C PRO A 169 -11.78 -25.65 5.07
N SER A 170 -12.71 -25.88 4.15
CA SER A 170 -12.56 -25.65 2.72
C SER A 170 -13.25 -24.36 2.24
N SER A 171 -14.12 -23.80 3.05
CA SER A 171 -14.92 -22.61 2.76
C SER A 171 -15.23 -21.78 4.01
N CYS A 172 -15.78 -20.57 3.80
CA CYS A 172 -16.35 -19.77 4.87
C CYS A 172 -17.53 -20.44 5.57
N GLU A 173 -18.36 -21.14 4.81
CA GLU A 173 -19.54 -21.85 5.31
C GLU A 173 -19.15 -22.92 6.33
N ASP A 174 -18.05 -23.64 6.11
CA ASP A 174 -17.60 -24.72 7.01
C ASP A 174 -17.32 -24.22 8.44
N LEU A 175 -17.05 -22.92 8.62
CA LEU A 175 -16.79 -22.33 9.94
C LEU A 175 -18.03 -22.30 10.84
N THR A 176 -19.22 -22.49 10.29
CA THR A 176 -20.46 -22.55 11.07
C THR A 176 -20.73 -23.97 11.64
N ASP A 177 -19.96 -24.98 11.22
CA ASP A 177 -20.09 -26.33 11.74
C ASP A 177 -19.87 -26.38 13.27
N ALA A 178 -20.69 -27.15 13.95
CA ALA A 178 -20.63 -27.32 15.42
C ALA A 178 -19.27 -27.84 15.95
N LYS A 179 -18.46 -28.50 15.10
CA LYS A 179 -17.09 -28.92 15.43
C LYS A 179 -16.16 -27.76 15.80
N TRP A 180 -16.49 -26.54 15.35
CA TRP A 180 -15.74 -25.32 15.61
C TRP A 180 -16.18 -24.55 16.85
N LYS A 181 -17.18 -25.01 17.57
CA LYS A 181 -17.73 -24.32 18.73
C LYS A 181 -16.64 -24.01 19.77
N GLY A 182 -16.49 -22.72 20.11
CA GLY A 182 -15.47 -22.21 21.06
C GLY A 182 -14.04 -22.26 20.54
N LYS A 183 -13.81 -22.50 19.23
CA LYS A 183 -12.48 -22.66 18.64
C LYS A 183 -12.12 -21.59 17.61
N LEU A 184 -13.02 -20.65 17.35
CA LEU A 184 -12.86 -19.62 16.33
C LEU A 184 -12.56 -18.27 16.95
N GLY A 185 -11.85 -17.42 16.19
CA GLY A 185 -11.60 -16.03 16.54
C GLY A 185 -11.87 -15.07 15.39
N TRP A 186 -12.40 -13.91 15.71
CA TRP A 186 -12.59 -12.82 14.74
C TRP A 186 -12.38 -11.43 15.36
N ALA A 187 -12.39 -10.38 14.55
CA ALA A 187 -12.21 -9.00 15.01
C ALA A 187 -13.23 -8.07 14.34
N PRO A 188 -14.48 -7.96 14.83
CA PRO A 188 -15.55 -7.18 14.19
C PRO A 188 -15.23 -5.69 14.04
N THR A 189 -14.44 -5.11 14.95
CA THR A 189 -14.01 -3.71 14.87
C THR A 189 -12.86 -3.45 13.90
N ASN A 190 -12.31 -4.51 13.26
CA ASN A 190 -11.24 -4.37 12.28
C ASN A 190 -11.82 -4.08 10.90
N SER A 191 -11.37 -3.00 10.26
CA SER A 191 -11.90 -2.56 8.96
C SER A 191 -11.77 -3.62 7.87
N SER A 192 -10.67 -4.37 7.79
CA SER A 192 -10.52 -5.44 6.79
C SER A 192 -11.48 -6.62 7.02
N PHE A 193 -11.89 -6.87 8.26
CA PHE A 193 -12.95 -7.85 8.53
C PHE A 193 -14.29 -7.31 8.07
N GLN A 194 -14.61 -6.04 8.35
CA GLN A 194 -15.82 -5.40 7.88
C GLN A 194 -15.89 -5.38 6.34
N THR A 195 -14.78 -5.05 5.66
CA THR A 195 -14.71 -5.11 4.19
C THR A 195 -14.92 -6.53 3.65
N MET A 196 -14.42 -7.56 4.34
CA MET A 196 -14.71 -8.95 3.98
C MET A 196 -16.21 -9.25 4.09
N ILE A 197 -16.88 -8.77 5.13
CA ILE A 197 -18.33 -8.94 5.28
C ILE A 197 -19.10 -8.12 4.24
N THR A 198 -18.60 -6.96 3.82
CA THR A 198 -19.17 -6.23 2.67
C THR A 198 -19.10 -7.08 1.40
N GLY A 199 -17.95 -7.68 1.09
CA GLY A 199 -17.82 -8.63 -0.02
C GLY A 199 -18.74 -9.85 0.12
N MET A 200 -18.91 -10.36 1.34
CA MET A 200 -19.86 -11.45 1.63
C MET A 200 -21.31 -11.05 1.31
N ARG A 201 -21.71 -9.82 1.68
CA ARG A 201 -23.04 -9.26 1.35
C ARG A 201 -23.26 -9.17 -0.17
N THR A 202 -22.25 -8.72 -0.90
CA THR A 202 -22.32 -8.65 -2.37
C THR A 202 -22.45 -10.03 -2.98
N MET A 203 -21.71 -11.03 -2.51
CA MET A 203 -21.70 -12.39 -3.06
C MET A 203 -22.92 -13.22 -2.65
N TRP A 204 -23.31 -13.15 -1.38
CA TRP A 204 -24.33 -14.04 -0.80
C TRP A 204 -25.68 -13.36 -0.56
N GLY A 205 -25.73 -12.04 -0.60
CA GLY A 205 -26.87 -11.24 -0.15
C GLY A 205 -26.89 -11.05 1.36
N GLU A 206 -27.74 -10.11 1.80
CA GLU A 206 -27.78 -9.72 3.23
C GLU A 206 -28.31 -10.83 4.13
N ASP A 207 -29.34 -11.54 3.74
CA ASP A 207 -29.98 -12.58 4.58
C ASP A 207 -29.00 -13.72 4.89
N LYS A 208 -28.30 -14.26 3.87
CA LYS A 208 -27.31 -15.31 4.07
C LYS A 208 -26.11 -14.81 4.90
N THR A 209 -25.70 -13.57 4.68
CA THR A 209 -24.60 -12.97 5.46
C THR A 209 -25.00 -12.81 6.93
N ARG A 210 -26.20 -12.32 7.22
CA ARG A 210 -26.73 -12.21 8.60
C ARG A 210 -26.83 -13.59 9.27
N GLN A 211 -27.29 -14.60 8.51
CA GLN A 211 -27.37 -15.97 9.02
C GLN A 211 -25.98 -16.50 9.38
N TRP A 212 -24.99 -16.35 8.47
CA TRP A 212 -23.62 -16.79 8.74
C TRP A 212 -23.02 -16.12 9.98
N LEU A 213 -23.20 -14.79 10.14
CA LEU A 213 -22.74 -14.07 11.32
C LEU A 213 -23.40 -14.59 12.59
N SER A 214 -24.71 -14.85 12.56
CA SER A 214 -25.48 -15.40 13.68
C SER A 214 -25.00 -16.81 14.03
N ASP A 215 -24.72 -17.67 13.07
CA ASP A 215 -24.24 -19.04 13.27
C ASP A 215 -22.81 -19.03 13.85
N MET A 216 -21.96 -18.10 13.40
CA MET A 216 -20.63 -17.89 13.99
C MET A 216 -20.73 -17.46 15.46
N MET A 217 -21.68 -16.57 15.79
CA MET A 217 -21.91 -16.17 17.19
C MET A 217 -22.45 -17.36 18.03
N ALA A 218 -23.32 -18.20 17.46
CA ALA A 218 -23.81 -19.41 18.12
C ALA A 218 -22.72 -20.47 18.32
N ASN A 219 -21.64 -20.41 17.56
CA ASN A 219 -20.43 -21.18 17.74
C ASN A 219 -19.47 -20.59 18.81
N ASP A 220 -19.92 -19.65 19.62
CA ASP A 220 -19.14 -19.04 20.68
C ASP A 220 -17.77 -18.48 20.18
N VAL A 221 -17.79 -17.81 19.02
CA VAL A 221 -16.57 -17.23 18.44
C VAL A 221 -15.94 -16.18 19.36
N THR A 222 -14.64 -16.27 19.61
CA THR A 222 -13.91 -15.32 20.46
C THR A 222 -13.67 -13.99 19.74
N VAL A 223 -14.05 -12.88 20.38
CA VAL A 223 -13.86 -11.53 19.86
C VAL A 223 -12.49 -10.99 20.25
N TYR A 224 -11.71 -10.56 19.25
CA TYR A 224 -10.42 -9.92 19.42
C TYR A 224 -10.45 -8.47 18.93
N PRO A 225 -9.65 -7.57 19.51
CA PRO A 225 -9.61 -6.17 19.10
C PRO A 225 -8.90 -5.94 17.76
N LYS A 226 -8.10 -6.94 17.28
CA LYS A 226 -7.21 -6.83 16.10
C LYS A 226 -6.91 -8.22 15.53
N ASN A 227 -6.25 -8.26 14.34
CA ASN A 227 -5.75 -9.51 13.76
C ASN A 227 -4.55 -10.10 14.53
N THR A 228 -3.60 -9.24 14.96
CA THR A 228 -2.37 -9.71 15.66
C THR A 228 -2.64 -10.64 16.86
N PRO A 229 -3.53 -10.33 17.83
CA PRO A 229 -3.83 -11.25 18.91
C PRO A 229 -4.49 -12.56 18.46
N GLN A 230 -5.23 -12.60 17.34
CA GLN A 230 -5.76 -13.85 16.81
C GLN A 230 -4.63 -14.80 16.36
N VAL A 231 -3.59 -14.25 15.70
CA VAL A 231 -2.41 -15.04 15.29
C VAL A 231 -1.67 -15.61 16.51
N ALA A 232 -1.50 -14.79 17.54
CA ALA A 232 -0.88 -15.25 18.80
C ALA A 232 -1.72 -16.32 19.50
N ALA A 233 -3.05 -16.15 19.56
CA ALA A 233 -3.99 -17.10 20.16
C ALA A 233 -4.03 -18.43 19.41
N ALA A 234 -3.97 -18.42 18.07
CA ALA A 234 -3.86 -19.63 17.27
C ALA A 234 -2.53 -20.36 17.54
N ALA A 235 -1.42 -19.64 17.66
CA ALA A 235 -0.14 -20.23 18.00
C ALA A 235 -0.10 -20.80 19.43
N ALA A 236 -0.81 -20.18 20.36
CA ALA A 236 -0.96 -20.64 21.74
C ALA A 236 -2.03 -21.74 21.91
N GLU A 237 -2.70 -22.14 20.82
CA GLU A 237 -3.81 -23.14 20.84
C GLU A 237 -5.03 -22.69 21.68
N GLU A 238 -5.17 -21.38 21.94
CA GLU A 238 -6.35 -20.80 22.59
C GLU A 238 -7.57 -20.82 21.66
N ILE A 239 -7.32 -20.64 20.35
CA ILE A 239 -8.27 -20.86 19.28
C ILE A 239 -7.66 -21.77 18.22
N SER A 240 -8.49 -22.51 17.50
CA SER A 240 -8.00 -23.35 16.39
C SER A 240 -7.82 -22.53 15.12
N ILE A 241 -8.72 -21.55 14.85
CA ILE A 241 -8.76 -20.76 13.62
C ILE A 241 -9.11 -19.31 13.94
N GLY A 242 -8.42 -18.36 13.29
CA GLY A 242 -8.70 -16.94 13.33
C GLY A 242 -8.86 -16.36 11.91
N LEU A 243 -9.77 -15.40 11.73
CA LEU A 243 -10.01 -14.71 10.45
C LEU A 243 -9.15 -13.45 10.36
N VAL A 244 -8.05 -13.49 9.59
CA VAL A 244 -7.04 -12.44 9.55
C VAL A 244 -6.59 -12.08 8.13
N ASN A 245 -5.73 -11.09 7.98
CA ASN A 245 -4.96 -10.88 6.76
C ASN A 245 -3.65 -11.68 6.83
N HIS A 246 -3.20 -12.18 5.69
CA HIS A 246 -2.08 -13.14 5.58
C HIS A 246 -0.75 -12.64 6.17
N TYR A 247 -0.41 -11.36 6.00
CA TYR A 247 0.90 -10.81 6.36
C TYR A 247 1.17 -10.77 7.87
N TYR A 248 0.13 -10.83 8.71
CA TYR A 248 0.34 -10.80 10.17
C TYR A 248 1.14 -12.01 10.68
N LEU A 249 0.93 -13.20 10.11
CA LEU A 249 1.68 -14.40 10.47
C LEU A 249 3.17 -14.25 10.20
N HIS A 250 3.53 -13.68 9.03
CA HIS A 250 4.93 -13.59 8.62
C HIS A 250 5.77 -12.69 9.54
N ARG A 251 5.16 -11.72 10.19
CA ARG A 251 5.82 -10.91 11.23
C ARG A 251 6.23 -11.75 12.43
N PHE A 252 5.37 -12.65 12.89
CA PHE A 252 5.70 -13.57 13.97
C PHE A 252 6.77 -14.58 13.55
N ILE A 253 6.69 -15.08 12.33
CA ILE A 253 7.70 -16.01 11.81
C ILE A 253 9.06 -15.32 11.71
N SER A 254 9.12 -14.05 11.26
CA SER A 254 10.40 -13.31 11.19
C SER A 254 11.03 -13.06 12.57
N GLU A 255 10.21 -12.95 13.62
CA GLU A 255 10.68 -12.75 15.00
C GLU A 255 11.02 -14.06 15.72
N SER A 256 10.23 -15.12 15.47
CA SER A 256 10.25 -16.38 16.26
C SER A 256 10.78 -17.58 15.47
N GLY A 257 11.00 -17.42 14.16
CA GLY A 257 11.43 -18.49 13.25
C GLY A 257 10.28 -19.42 12.82
N ASP A 258 10.63 -20.43 12.02
CA ASP A 258 9.69 -21.39 11.42
C ASP A 258 8.99 -22.30 12.44
N SER A 259 9.48 -22.34 13.67
CA SER A 259 8.88 -23.11 14.79
C SER A 259 7.63 -22.42 15.36
N PHE A 260 7.30 -21.19 14.93
CA PHE A 260 6.06 -20.52 15.35
C PHE A 260 4.84 -21.39 15.03
N ASN A 261 4.01 -21.69 16.05
CA ASN A 261 2.96 -22.71 15.98
C ASN A 261 1.65 -22.20 15.34
N ALA A 262 1.74 -21.43 14.26
CA ALA A 262 0.58 -21.06 13.46
C ALA A 262 0.91 -21.11 11.96
N ARG A 263 -0.12 -21.29 11.11
CA ARG A 263 -0.01 -21.27 9.65
C ARG A 263 -1.19 -20.52 9.04
N ASN A 264 -1.01 -20.01 7.83
CA ASN A 264 -2.09 -19.44 7.04
C ASN A 264 -2.68 -20.51 6.12
N LEU A 265 -4.00 -20.63 6.12
CA LEU A 265 -4.76 -21.33 5.10
C LEU A 265 -5.33 -20.29 4.12
N PHE A 266 -4.90 -20.34 2.89
CA PHE A 266 -5.50 -19.62 1.77
C PHE A 266 -6.62 -20.51 1.22
N LEU A 267 -7.86 -20.09 1.40
CA LEU A 267 -8.99 -20.84 0.82
C LEU A 267 -8.99 -20.68 -0.71
N SER A 268 -9.39 -21.72 -1.41
CA SER A 268 -9.40 -21.79 -2.87
C SER A 268 -10.81 -22.00 -3.45
N ASP A 269 -11.84 -21.74 -2.65
CA ASP A 269 -13.24 -21.89 -3.02
C ASP A 269 -13.79 -20.69 -3.82
N GLY A 270 -13.02 -19.59 -3.94
CA GLY A 270 -13.49 -18.33 -4.54
C GLY A 270 -14.55 -17.62 -3.68
N GLY A 271 -14.68 -18.01 -2.42
CA GLY A 271 -15.64 -17.47 -1.47
C GLY A 271 -15.15 -16.19 -0.78
N PRO A 272 -15.98 -15.55 0.05
CA PRO A 272 -15.64 -14.26 0.67
C PRO A 272 -14.46 -14.34 1.64
N CYS A 273 -14.14 -15.51 2.20
CA CYS A 273 -12.96 -15.69 3.06
C CYS A 273 -11.64 -15.83 2.27
N SER A 274 -11.68 -15.91 0.93
CA SER A 274 -10.51 -15.84 0.05
C SER A 274 -10.33 -14.47 -0.62
N LEU A 275 -11.03 -13.44 -0.12
CA LEU A 275 -11.00 -12.10 -0.68
C LEU A 275 -9.59 -11.52 -0.70
N VAL A 276 -9.20 -10.98 -1.86
CA VAL A 276 -8.00 -10.14 -2.01
C VAL A 276 -8.46 -8.69 -2.13
N MET A 277 -7.91 -7.83 -1.30
CA MET A 277 -8.23 -6.40 -1.26
C MET A 277 -6.96 -5.57 -1.20
N VAL A 278 -7.05 -4.27 -1.42
CA VAL A 278 -5.91 -3.36 -1.34
C VAL A 278 -5.99 -2.43 -0.12
N SER A 279 -4.85 -1.92 0.32
CA SER A 279 -4.82 -0.61 0.98
C SER A 279 -4.94 0.44 -0.10
N GLY A 280 -5.71 1.47 0.13
CA GLY A 280 -5.96 2.50 -0.88
C GLY A 280 -5.59 3.88 -0.37
N ALA A 281 -5.16 4.75 -1.28
CA ALA A 281 -4.89 6.15 -0.97
C ALA A 281 -5.47 7.07 -2.04
N GLY A 282 -6.06 8.17 -1.59
CA GLY A 282 -6.62 9.22 -2.43
C GLY A 282 -6.22 10.61 -1.93
N ILE A 283 -6.33 11.59 -2.80
CA ILE A 283 -6.05 12.99 -2.48
C ILE A 283 -7.32 13.64 -1.99
N VAL A 284 -7.27 14.23 -0.81
CA VAL A 284 -8.41 14.93 -0.20
C VAL A 284 -8.68 16.23 -0.97
N ASP A 285 -9.95 16.53 -1.20
CA ASP A 285 -10.41 17.69 -2.01
C ASP A 285 -9.94 19.04 -1.46
N THR A 286 -9.79 19.15 -0.13
CA THR A 286 -9.30 20.35 0.57
C THR A 286 -7.78 20.42 0.70
N GLY A 287 -7.04 19.39 0.25
CA GLY A 287 -5.59 19.31 0.36
C GLY A 287 -4.89 20.49 -0.33
N LYS A 288 -4.01 21.15 0.39
CA LYS A 288 -3.29 22.36 -0.07
C LYS A 288 -2.00 22.03 -0.82
N ASN A 289 -1.45 20.85 -0.58
CA ASN A 289 -0.16 20.41 -1.11
C ASN A 289 -0.34 19.41 -2.27
N ARG A 290 -1.25 19.71 -3.20
CA ARG A 290 -1.64 18.82 -4.31
C ARG A 290 -0.47 18.22 -5.07
N ALA A 291 0.55 19.02 -5.40
CA ALA A 291 1.71 18.55 -6.15
C ALA A 291 2.53 17.51 -5.38
N ASN A 292 2.71 17.71 -4.06
CA ASN A 292 3.38 16.76 -3.19
C ASN A 292 2.53 15.50 -2.94
N ALA A 293 1.21 15.65 -2.85
CA ALA A 293 0.29 14.54 -2.74
C ALA A 293 0.36 13.61 -3.98
N GLU A 294 0.36 14.19 -5.19
CA GLU A 294 0.55 13.43 -6.43
C GLU A 294 1.94 12.79 -6.52
N LYS A 295 3.00 13.51 -6.11
CA LYS A 295 4.36 12.98 -6.04
C LYS A 295 4.43 11.77 -5.09
N PHE A 296 3.76 11.85 -3.93
CA PHE A 296 3.68 10.76 -2.96
C PHE A 296 2.97 9.55 -3.56
N LEU A 297 1.82 9.70 -4.22
CA LEU A 297 1.12 8.57 -4.84
C LEU A 297 1.95 7.92 -5.96
N ARG A 298 2.65 8.71 -6.79
CA ARG A 298 3.59 8.17 -7.80
C ARG A 298 4.74 7.40 -7.15
N PHE A 299 5.27 7.88 -6.03
CA PHE A 299 6.29 7.15 -5.28
C PHE A 299 5.74 5.84 -4.71
N MET A 300 4.57 5.86 -4.08
CA MET A 300 3.95 4.67 -3.47
C MET A 300 3.56 3.60 -4.51
N THR A 301 3.30 3.99 -5.75
CA THR A 301 3.07 3.10 -6.89
C THR A 301 4.33 2.84 -7.72
N SER A 302 5.52 3.25 -7.25
CA SER A 302 6.80 2.95 -7.89
C SER A 302 7.29 1.53 -7.56
N LYS A 303 8.21 1.01 -8.38
CA LYS A 303 8.86 -0.29 -8.12
C LYS A 303 9.55 -0.34 -6.76
N VAL A 304 10.14 0.77 -6.30
CA VAL A 304 10.85 0.85 -5.00
C VAL A 304 9.88 0.62 -3.86
N ALA A 305 8.78 1.39 -3.82
CA ALA A 305 7.77 1.23 -2.78
C ALA A 305 7.09 -0.15 -2.85
N GLN A 306 6.82 -0.66 -4.05
CA GLN A 306 6.20 -1.97 -4.20
C GLN A 306 7.13 -3.12 -3.76
N GLN A 307 8.45 -3.00 -3.97
CA GLN A 307 9.42 -3.95 -3.41
C GLN A 307 9.49 -3.89 -1.88
N TYR A 308 9.34 -2.71 -1.28
CA TYR A 308 9.22 -2.58 0.17
C TYR A 308 7.98 -3.35 0.68
N PHE A 309 6.81 -3.14 0.07
CA PHE A 309 5.59 -3.84 0.49
C PHE A 309 5.69 -5.34 0.35
N THR A 310 6.26 -5.83 -0.75
CA THR A 310 6.42 -7.28 -0.95
C THR A 310 7.51 -7.88 -0.05
N GLY A 311 8.66 -7.23 0.07
CA GLY A 311 9.83 -7.78 0.75
C GLY A 311 9.82 -7.59 2.27
N GLN A 312 9.27 -6.48 2.78
CA GLN A 312 9.30 -6.14 4.20
C GLN A 312 7.95 -6.36 4.89
N ILE A 313 6.85 -6.17 4.16
CA ILE A 313 5.49 -6.22 4.72
C ILE A 313 4.77 -7.50 4.34
N TYR A 314 5.29 -8.27 3.38
CA TYR A 314 4.66 -9.50 2.85
C TYR A 314 3.29 -9.23 2.21
N GLU A 315 3.09 -8.06 1.63
CA GLU A 315 1.88 -7.72 0.87
C GLU A 315 2.12 -7.92 -0.63
N TYR A 316 1.05 -8.03 -1.41
CA TYR A 316 1.12 -8.24 -2.85
C TYR A 316 1.34 -6.94 -3.61
N PRO A 317 2.11 -6.95 -4.71
CA PRO A 317 2.25 -5.78 -5.56
C PRO A 317 0.94 -5.50 -6.30
N VAL A 318 0.69 -4.21 -6.59
CA VAL A 318 -0.54 -3.76 -7.28
C VAL A 318 -0.28 -3.14 -8.65
N LEU A 319 0.96 -3.16 -9.13
CA LEU A 319 1.33 -2.51 -10.38
C LEU A 319 0.70 -3.17 -11.61
N ALA A 320 0.44 -2.36 -12.64
CA ALA A 320 -0.03 -2.81 -13.94
C ALA A 320 1.10 -3.39 -14.80
N GLY A 321 0.78 -4.34 -15.68
CA GLY A 321 1.68 -4.91 -16.67
C GLY A 321 2.87 -5.69 -16.09
N ASP A 322 3.92 -5.88 -16.92
CA ASP A 322 5.17 -6.53 -16.48
C ASP A 322 6.07 -5.51 -15.78
N HIS A 323 5.92 -5.41 -14.48
CA HIS A 323 6.65 -4.47 -13.62
C HIS A 323 7.92 -5.05 -12.99
N GLY A 324 8.13 -6.38 -13.06
CA GLY A 324 9.31 -7.06 -12.51
C GLY A 324 9.38 -7.16 -10.98
N VAL A 325 8.43 -6.59 -10.24
CA VAL A 325 8.32 -6.78 -8.79
C VAL A 325 7.72 -8.16 -8.52
N LYS A 326 8.38 -8.96 -7.69
CA LYS A 326 7.95 -10.33 -7.39
C LYS A 326 7.18 -10.40 -6.09
N THR A 327 6.13 -11.21 -6.05
CA THR A 327 5.51 -11.64 -4.80
C THR A 327 6.57 -12.28 -3.89
N HIS A 328 6.48 -12.07 -2.59
CA HIS A 328 7.41 -12.68 -1.64
C HIS A 328 7.37 -14.21 -1.75
N MET A 329 8.55 -14.85 -1.72
CA MET A 329 8.70 -16.31 -1.96
C MET A 329 7.92 -17.20 -0.97
N LEU A 330 7.53 -16.69 0.18
CA LEU A 330 6.72 -17.41 1.18
C LEU A 330 5.20 -17.31 0.92
N LEU A 331 4.79 -16.60 -0.12
CA LEU A 331 3.38 -16.40 -0.48
C LEU A 331 3.06 -17.10 -1.80
N PRO A 332 1.85 -17.66 -1.97
CA PRO A 332 1.35 -18.03 -3.29
C PRO A 332 1.33 -16.79 -4.19
N SER A 333 1.43 -16.95 -5.51
CA SER A 333 1.23 -15.84 -6.43
C SER A 333 -0.22 -15.36 -6.41
N LEU A 334 -0.49 -14.12 -6.83
CA LEU A 334 -1.87 -13.62 -6.96
C LEU A 334 -2.71 -14.45 -7.94
N GLU A 335 -2.06 -15.02 -8.95
CA GLU A 335 -2.68 -15.87 -9.98
C GLU A 335 -3.10 -17.24 -9.42
N ASP A 336 -2.37 -17.74 -8.40
CA ASP A 336 -2.69 -19.00 -7.73
C ASP A 336 -3.81 -18.84 -6.69
N LEU A 337 -4.15 -17.60 -6.33
CA LEU A 337 -5.25 -17.31 -5.41
C LEU A 337 -6.58 -17.36 -6.17
N ASN A 338 -7.44 -18.31 -5.85
CA ASN A 338 -8.80 -18.33 -6.36
C ASN A 338 -9.64 -17.30 -5.58
N LYS A 339 -9.42 -16.01 -5.88
CA LYS A 339 -10.14 -14.90 -5.26
C LYS A 339 -11.53 -14.73 -5.88
N PRO A 340 -12.53 -14.22 -5.14
CA PRO A 340 -13.81 -13.85 -5.71
C PRO A 340 -13.67 -12.76 -6.77
N ASP A 341 -14.53 -12.79 -7.78
CA ASP A 341 -14.62 -11.76 -8.82
C ASP A 341 -15.45 -10.58 -8.30
N LEU A 342 -14.78 -9.72 -7.51
CA LEU A 342 -15.33 -8.50 -6.95
C LEU A 342 -14.44 -7.32 -7.32
N SER A 343 -15.07 -6.23 -7.73
CA SER A 343 -14.41 -4.94 -7.89
C SER A 343 -14.11 -4.30 -6.53
N MET A 344 -13.27 -3.29 -6.51
CA MET A 344 -13.02 -2.54 -5.27
C MET A 344 -14.24 -1.71 -4.83
N GLU A 345 -15.11 -1.31 -5.78
CA GLU A 345 -16.37 -0.64 -5.51
C GLU A 345 -17.37 -1.54 -4.77
N ASP A 346 -17.41 -2.84 -5.12
CA ASP A 346 -18.26 -3.83 -4.43
C ASP A 346 -17.92 -3.97 -2.93
N LEU A 347 -16.75 -3.50 -2.53
CA LEU A 347 -16.25 -3.53 -1.16
C LEU A 347 -16.43 -2.21 -0.40
N SER A 348 -17.02 -1.18 -1.01
CA SER A 348 -17.08 0.17 -0.48
C SER A 348 -18.26 0.42 0.46
N ASP A 349 -19.38 -0.32 0.34
CA ASP A 349 -20.58 -0.14 1.20
C ASP A 349 -20.38 -0.68 2.61
N LEU A 350 -19.56 0.01 3.35
CA LEU A 350 -19.30 -0.34 4.74
C LEU A 350 -20.42 0.10 5.67
N THR A 351 -21.13 1.17 5.35
CA THR A 351 -22.23 1.66 6.15
C THR A 351 -23.29 0.58 6.32
N GLY A 352 -23.69 -0.09 5.23
CA GLY A 352 -24.61 -1.23 5.28
C GLY A 352 -24.07 -2.38 6.14
N THR A 353 -22.77 -2.70 6.04
CA THR A 353 -22.17 -3.74 6.91
C THR A 353 -22.20 -3.35 8.38
N GLN A 354 -21.94 -2.10 8.73
CA GLN A 354 -21.99 -1.63 10.11
C GLN A 354 -23.42 -1.62 10.66
N VAL A 355 -24.45 -1.39 9.83
CA VAL A 355 -25.86 -1.56 10.23
C VAL A 355 -26.10 -3.00 10.66
N ILE A 356 -25.69 -3.99 9.84
CA ILE A 356 -25.84 -5.40 10.20
C ILE A 356 -25.12 -5.71 11.53
N PHE A 357 -23.91 -5.22 11.72
CA PHE A 357 -23.15 -5.47 12.94
C PHE A 357 -23.82 -4.88 14.18
N ARG A 358 -24.38 -3.67 14.09
CA ARG A 358 -25.16 -3.07 15.20
C ARG A 358 -26.44 -3.86 15.49
N ASP A 359 -27.18 -4.24 14.46
CA ASP A 359 -28.42 -5.04 14.59
C ASP A 359 -28.16 -6.37 15.30
N LEU A 360 -26.98 -6.98 15.06
CA LEU A 360 -26.56 -8.23 15.69
C LEU A 360 -25.81 -8.03 17.03
N GLY A 361 -25.65 -6.80 17.49
CA GLY A 361 -24.93 -6.49 18.73
C GLY A 361 -23.42 -6.75 18.68
N MET A 362 -22.81 -6.73 17.49
CA MET A 362 -21.38 -6.94 17.28
C MET A 362 -20.56 -5.62 17.41
N LEU A 363 -21.22 -4.49 17.27
CA LEU A 363 -20.68 -3.14 17.49
C LEU A 363 -21.64 -2.36 18.41
N ASP A 364 -21.08 -1.46 19.23
CA ASP A 364 -21.81 -0.54 20.09
C ASP A 364 -22.54 0.54 19.26
#